data_5fcf4d69aef7fcc61ee63df177dbd631
#
_entry.id   5fcf4d69aef7fcc61ee63df177dbd631
#
_cell.length_a   1.000
_cell.length_b   1.000
_cell.length_c   1.000
_cell.angle_alpha   90.00
_cell.angle_beta   90.00
_cell.angle_gamma   90.00
#
_symmetry.space_group_name_H-M   'P 1'
#
loop_
_entity.id
_entity.type
_entity.pdbx_description
1 polymer ?
#
loop_
_entity_poly.entity_id
_entity_poly.type
_entity_poly.pdbx_seq_one_letter_code
_entity_poly.pdbx_strand_id
1 'polypeptide(L)'
;MRSQEEKAEAFSALHAGEAFVIPNPWDAGSARVLAAIGFRALATTSSGFAFTLGRPDGGVTLNEVIEHAAAIDRATDLPVSVDLENGYGPAPEDAALAISRVAEAGAVGGSIEDFDPAGHLYVRSHATERIAAAAEAARSLPFPFMLTARAENHIRGNPDLGDTIARLQSYEEAGADVLYAPGLASVDEIRAVCDAVSKPTNVLALSNLSVAEIAGAGATRISVGGGLTWVAIDAMAVAAAAIRDAGDLSSLAADDPFDRWLADPR
;
A
#
# COMPACT_ATOMS: atom_id res chain seq x y z
N MET A 1 23.37 0.33 4.70
CA MET A 1 21.97 0.68 4.33
C MET A 1 22.01 1.52 3.08
N ARG A 2 21.08 1.25 2.14
CA ARG A 2 20.91 2.08 0.94
C ARG A 2 20.46 3.48 1.33
N SER A 3 20.88 4.50 0.58
CA SER A 3 20.35 5.86 0.72
C SER A 3 18.88 5.91 0.26
N GLN A 4 18.15 6.93 0.67
CA GLN A 4 16.78 7.13 0.22
C GLN A 4 16.71 7.32 -1.31
N GLU A 5 17.68 8.01 -1.89
CA GLU A 5 17.81 8.20 -3.34
C GLU A 5 17.98 6.85 -4.07
N GLU A 6 18.88 5.96 -3.58
CA GLU A 6 19.06 4.62 -4.14
C GLU A 6 17.79 3.76 -4.01
N LYS A 7 17.04 3.90 -2.89
CA LYS A 7 15.74 3.24 -2.73
C LYS A 7 14.70 3.79 -3.72
N ALA A 8 14.68 5.11 -3.93
CA ALA A 8 13.77 5.78 -4.84
C ALA A 8 13.99 5.37 -6.30
N GLU A 9 15.25 5.34 -6.75
CA GLU A 9 15.63 4.88 -8.09
C GLU A 9 15.25 3.42 -8.29
N ALA A 10 15.55 2.55 -7.32
CA ALA A 10 15.19 1.13 -7.37
C ALA A 10 13.67 0.94 -7.45
N PHE A 11 12.90 1.75 -6.70
CA PHE A 11 11.44 1.68 -6.71
C PHE A 11 10.84 2.15 -8.04
N SER A 12 11.32 3.25 -8.58
CA SER A 12 10.92 3.72 -9.90
C SER A 12 11.22 2.69 -10.99
N ALA A 13 12.40 2.06 -10.95
CA ALA A 13 12.80 1.02 -11.91
C ALA A 13 11.89 -0.22 -11.87
N LEU A 14 11.34 -0.60 -10.70
CA LEU A 14 10.38 -1.69 -10.59
C LEU A 14 9.10 -1.44 -11.39
N HIS A 15 8.63 -0.20 -11.47
CA HIS A 15 7.40 0.16 -12.20
C HIS A 15 7.61 0.22 -13.72
N ALA A 16 8.85 0.28 -14.19
CA ALA A 16 9.20 0.22 -15.61
C ALA A 16 9.53 -1.21 -16.08
N GLY A 17 9.54 -2.19 -15.17
CA GLY A 17 9.90 -3.58 -15.43
C GLY A 17 8.70 -4.52 -15.54
N GLU A 18 8.96 -5.80 -15.27
CA GLU A 18 7.92 -6.81 -15.15
C GLU A 18 7.02 -6.58 -13.94
N ALA A 19 5.80 -7.12 -13.98
CA ALA A 19 4.88 -7.06 -12.86
C ALA A 19 5.52 -7.61 -11.56
N PHE A 20 5.27 -6.94 -10.44
CA PHE A 20 5.84 -7.34 -9.15
C PHE A 20 4.80 -7.29 -8.03
N VAL A 21 5.01 -8.15 -7.03
CA VAL A 21 4.24 -8.12 -5.79
C VAL A 21 4.89 -7.15 -4.81
N ILE A 22 4.10 -6.26 -4.24
CA ILE A 22 4.47 -5.36 -3.16
C ILE A 22 3.69 -5.74 -1.90
N PRO A 23 4.28 -6.54 -0.98
CA PRO A 23 3.59 -6.95 0.23
C PRO A 23 3.49 -5.81 1.24
N ASN A 24 2.54 -5.95 2.16
CA ASN A 24 2.17 -4.89 3.08
C ASN A 24 2.53 -5.27 4.53
N PRO A 25 3.70 -4.86 5.04
CA PRO A 25 4.04 -5.00 6.45
C PRO A 25 3.18 -4.07 7.31
N TRP A 26 2.91 -4.51 8.55
CA TRP A 26 2.18 -3.73 9.54
C TRP A 26 3.07 -3.22 10.68
N ASP A 27 4.34 -3.65 10.72
CA ASP A 27 5.36 -3.21 11.67
C ASP A 27 6.78 -3.49 11.14
N ALA A 28 7.78 -3.07 11.91
CA ALA A 28 9.19 -3.28 11.58
C ALA A 28 9.58 -4.78 11.54
N GLY A 29 8.96 -5.62 12.36
CA GLY A 29 9.20 -7.06 12.41
C GLY A 29 8.73 -7.74 11.13
N SER A 30 7.49 -7.52 10.73
CA SER A 30 6.93 -8.03 9.48
C SER A 30 7.68 -7.52 8.25
N ALA A 31 8.16 -6.26 8.27
CA ALA A 31 8.98 -5.70 7.20
C ALA A 31 10.30 -6.47 7.02
N ARG A 32 10.98 -6.83 8.12
CA ARG A 32 12.21 -7.66 8.08
C ARG A 32 11.95 -9.05 7.54
N VAL A 33 10.87 -9.70 7.96
CA VAL A 33 10.48 -11.01 7.42
C VAL A 33 10.28 -10.94 5.92
N LEU A 34 9.52 -9.96 5.43
CA LEU A 34 9.24 -9.79 4.00
C LEU A 34 10.51 -9.48 3.19
N ALA A 35 11.42 -8.67 3.73
CA ALA A 35 12.73 -8.42 3.12
C ALA A 35 13.57 -9.69 3.04
N ALA A 36 13.65 -10.49 4.12
CA ALA A 36 14.41 -11.72 4.18
C ALA A 36 13.86 -12.83 3.26
N ILE A 37 12.56 -12.83 2.98
CA ILE A 37 11.91 -13.73 2.00
C ILE A 37 12.30 -13.35 0.56
N GLY A 38 12.78 -12.12 0.32
CA GLY A 38 13.29 -11.69 -0.98
C GLY A 38 12.35 -10.80 -1.78
N PHE A 39 11.35 -10.17 -1.15
CA PHE A 39 10.59 -9.11 -1.80
C PHE A 39 11.47 -7.90 -2.10
N ARG A 40 11.12 -7.14 -3.14
CA ARG A 40 11.97 -6.05 -3.68
C ARG A 40 11.52 -4.66 -3.24
N ALA A 41 10.30 -4.52 -2.74
CA ALA A 41 9.70 -3.29 -2.24
C ALA A 41 8.59 -3.63 -1.24
N LEU A 42 8.23 -2.69 -0.39
CA LEU A 42 7.19 -2.81 0.61
C LEU A 42 6.18 -1.64 0.47
N ALA A 43 4.91 -1.90 0.76
CA ALA A 43 3.92 -0.85 0.97
C ALA A 43 3.29 -1.02 2.35
N THR A 44 3.08 0.06 3.11
CA THR A 44 2.37 -0.07 4.39
C THR A 44 0.89 -0.40 4.18
N THR A 45 0.18 -0.71 5.25
CA THR A 45 -1.26 -0.94 5.27
C THR A 45 -1.88 -0.19 6.43
N SER A 46 -2.82 0.73 6.13
CA SER A 46 -3.53 1.51 7.15
C SER A 46 -4.26 0.61 8.14
N SER A 47 -5.03 -0.37 7.65
CA SER A 47 -5.79 -1.30 8.47
C SER A 47 -4.91 -2.18 9.35
N GLY A 48 -3.79 -2.70 8.81
CA GLY A 48 -2.84 -3.50 9.59
C GLY A 48 -2.15 -2.68 10.67
N PHE A 49 -1.74 -1.45 10.37
CA PHE A 49 -1.14 -0.55 11.35
C PHE A 49 -2.15 -0.12 12.44
N ALA A 50 -3.37 0.30 12.07
CA ALA A 50 -4.41 0.65 13.03
C ALA A 50 -4.71 -0.52 13.98
N PHE A 51 -4.72 -1.77 13.47
CA PHE A 51 -4.89 -2.96 14.29
C PHE A 51 -3.80 -3.11 15.37
N THR A 52 -2.53 -2.79 15.06
CA THR A 52 -1.45 -2.86 16.07
C THR A 52 -1.67 -1.91 17.24
N LEU A 53 -2.45 -0.84 17.02
CA LEU A 53 -2.84 0.14 18.03
C LEU A 53 -4.19 -0.18 18.70
N GLY A 54 -4.82 -1.31 18.34
CA GLY A 54 -6.15 -1.69 18.83
C GLY A 54 -7.26 -0.77 18.32
N ARG A 55 -7.11 -0.21 17.13
CA ARG A 55 -8.05 0.75 16.51
C ARG A 55 -8.60 0.20 15.19
N PRO A 56 -9.79 0.65 14.75
CA PRO A 56 -10.29 0.38 13.42
C PRO A 56 -9.46 1.13 12.37
N ASP A 57 -9.56 0.68 11.11
CA ASP A 57 -9.02 1.38 9.93
C ASP A 57 -9.55 2.81 9.86
N GLY A 58 -8.73 3.78 9.46
CA GLY A 58 -9.02 5.21 9.56
C GLY A 58 -8.86 5.80 10.98
N GLY A 59 -8.48 5.01 11.97
CA GLY A 59 -8.37 5.42 13.39
C GLY A 59 -6.99 5.93 13.80
N VAL A 60 -6.09 6.23 12.86
CA VAL A 60 -4.73 6.72 13.10
C VAL A 60 -4.54 8.16 12.64
N THR A 61 -3.55 8.84 13.18
CA THR A 61 -3.19 10.21 12.78
C THR A 61 -2.02 10.22 11.81
N LEU A 62 -1.85 11.30 11.04
CA LEU A 62 -0.70 11.48 10.15
C LEU A 62 0.63 11.34 10.89
N ASN A 63 0.76 11.89 12.10
CA ASN A 63 1.99 11.78 12.89
C ASN A 63 2.33 10.33 13.25
N GLU A 64 1.34 9.54 13.65
CA GLU A 64 1.54 8.11 13.94
C GLU A 64 1.97 7.35 12.67
N VAL A 65 1.40 7.67 11.52
CA VAL A 65 1.79 7.05 10.23
C VAL A 65 3.22 7.44 9.82
N ILE A 66 3.63 8.67 10.06
CA ILE A 66 5.01 9.12 9.81
C ILE A 66 6.01 8.37 10.70
N GLU A 67 5.71 8.22 12.00
CA GLU A 67 6.55 7.44 12.93
C GLU A 67 6.61 5.96 12.53
N HIS A 68 5.50 5.39 12.11
CA HIS A 68 5.40 4.02 11.61
C HIS A 68 6.21 3.83 10.31
N ALA A 69 6.06 4.74 9.33
CA ALA A 69 6.83 4.73 8.09
C ALA A 69 8.35 4.78 8.35
N ALA A 70 8.78 5.68 9.24
CA ALA A 70 10.18 5.78 9.65
C ALA A 70 10.69 4.52 10.37
N ALA A 71 9.84 3.81 11.13
CA ALA A 71 10.21 2.56 11.78
C ALA A 71 10.40 1.43 10.75
N ILE A 72 9.54 1.36 9.74
CA ILE A 72 9.64 0.38 8.66
C ILE A 72 10.86 0.68 7.77
N ASP A 73 11.08 1.95 7.40
CA ASP A 73 12.25 2.36 6.59
C ASP A 73 13.57 1.98 7.25
N ARG A 74 13.69 2.21 8.56
CA ARG A 74 14.88 1.82 9.33
C ARG A 74 15.07 0.31 9.49
N ALA A 75 14.01 -0.47 9.32
CA ALA A 75 14.05 -1.92 9.50
C ALA A 75 14.61 -2.67 8.30
N THR A 76 14.68 -2.04 7.11
CA THR A 76 15.05 -2.72 5.86
C THR A 76 15.71 -1.77 4.85
N ASP A 77 16.51 -2.33 3.95
CA ASP A 77 17.09 -1.62 2.79
C ASP A 77 16.14 -1.56 1.57
N LEU A 78 14.90 -2.05 1.72
CA LEU A 78 13.93 -2.01 0.63
C LEU A 78 13.27 -0.63 0.52
N PRO A 79 12.88 -0.22 -0.68
CA PRO A 79 12.02 0.95 -0.86
C PRO A 79 10.66 0.73 -0.19
N VAL A 80 10.17 1.77 0.47
CA VAL A 80 8.88 1.78 1.19
C VAL A 80 7.94 2.79 0.56
N SER A 81 6.75 2.34 0.17
CA SER A 81 5.59 3.17 -0.16
C SER A 81 4.61 3.20 1.02
N VAL A 82 4.00 4.35 1.30
CA VAL A 82 3.14 4.50 2.47
C VAL A 82 1.69 4.69 2.06
N ASP A 83 0.80 3.93 2.69
CA ASP A 83 -0.64 4.16 2.61
C ASP A 83 -1.00 5.39 3.45
N LEU A 84 -1.39 6.47 2.79
CA LEU A 84 -1.71 7.76 3.39
C LEU A 84 -3.22 8.01 3.44
N GLU A 85 -4.04 6.98 3.23
CA GLU A 85 -5.48 7.13 3.20
C GLU A 85 -5.89 8.31 2.29
N ASN A 86 -6.76 9.21 2.77
CA ASN A 86 -7.10 10.43 2.03
C ASN A 86 -6.09 11.58 2.18
N GLY A 87 -4.90 11.38 2.75
CA GLY A 87 -3.94 12.44 3.06
C GLY A 87 -4.22 13.17 4.37
N TYR A 88 -5.08 12.62 5.22
CA TYR A 88 -5.39 13.10 6.59
C TYR A 88 -6.06 14.48 6.65
N GLY A 89 -6.73 14.89 5.58
CA GLY A 89 -7.54 16.10 5.54
C GLY A 89 -8.23 16.28 4.18
N PRO A 90 -9.28 17.11 4.09
CA PRO A 90 -10.07 17.24 2.88
C PRO A 90 -9.45 18.17 1.82
N ALA A 91 -8.53 19.07 2.19
CA ALA A 91 -7.98 20.04 1.27
C ALA A 91 -6.86 19.45 0.39
N PRO A 92 -6.61 20.00 -0.82
CA PRO A 92 -5.45 19.62 -1.65
C PRO A 92 -4.11 19.77 -0.91
N GLU A 93 -3.97 20.79 -0.09
CA GLU A 93 -2.78 21.07 0.71
C GLU A 93 -2.51 19.99 1.76
N ASP A 94 -3.54 19.32 2.28
CA ASP A 94 -3.38 18.21 3.21
C ASP A 94 -2.72 17.02 2.52
N ALA A 95 -3.14 16.69 1.29
CA ALA A 95 -2.52 15.63 0.50
C ALA A 95 -1.06 15.96 0.16
N ALA A 96 -0.76 17.21 -0.21
CA ALA A 96 0.62 17.68 -0.45
C ALA A 96 1.48 17.59 0.82
N LEU A 97 0.94 18.00 1.97
CA LEU A 97 1.62 17.92 3.26
C LEU A 97 1.93 16.47 3.65
N ALA A 98 0.97 15.55 3.47
CA ALA A 98 1.17 14.13 3.78
C ALA A 98 2.32 13.53 2.95
N ILE A 99 2.41 13.85 1.65
CA ILE A 99 3.53 13.43 0.78
C ILE A 99 4.86 13.97 1.30
N SER A 100 4.95 15.27 1.56
CA SER A 100 6.19 15.89 2.04
C SER A 100 6.66 15.27 3.36
N ARG A 101 5.74 15.12 4.31
CA ARG A 101 6.04 14.58 5.65
C ARG A 101 6.50 13.12 5.62
N VAL A 102 5.88 12.28 4.78
CA VAL A 102 6.28 10.86 4.70
C VAL A 102 7.59 10.69 3.93
N ALA A 103 7.89 11.55 2.97
CA ALA A 103 9.19 11.59 2.31
C ALA A 103 10.32 11.93 3.29
N GLU A 104 10.10 12.89 4.20
CA GLU A 104 11.04 13.21 5.29
C GLU A 104 11.28 12.01 6.23
N ALA A 105 10.31 11.10 6.35
CA ALA A 105 10.41 9.88 7.17
C ALA A 105 11.13 8.71 6.48
N GLY A 106 11.60 8.88 5.23
CA GLY A 106 12.36 7.87 4.48
C GLY A 106 11.57 7.17 3.37
N ALA A 107 10.27 7.41 3.25
CA ALA A 107 9.47 6.81 2.19
C ALA A 107 9.87 7.33 0.80
N VAL A 108 9.71 6.47 -0.21
CA VAL A 108 9.98 6.79 -1.63
C VAL A 108 8.75 6.63 -2.51
N GLY A 109 7.59 6.46 -1.88
CA GLY A 109 6.28 6.43 -2.51
C GLY A 109 5.17 6.60 -1.49
N GLY A 110 3.98 6.96 -1.97
CA GLY A 110 2.79 7.09 -1.14
C GLY A 110 1.52 6.96 -1.95
N SER A 111 0.42 6.57 -1.30
CA SER A 111 -0.89 6.52 -1.95
C SER A 111 -1.86 7.51 -1.32
N ILE A 112 -2.63 8.19 -2.16
CA ILE A 112 -3.73 9.09 -1.77
C ILE A 112 -5.02 8.58 -2.40
N GLU A 113 -6.06 8.42 -1.59
CA GLU A 113 -7.38 7.96 -2.02
C GLU A 113 -8.40 9.11 -2.09
N ASP A 114 -9.47 8.87 -2.84
CA ASP A 114 -10.56 9.81 -3.06
C ASP A 114 -11.78 9.57 -2.16
N PHE A 115 -11.58 8.96 -0.99
CA PHE A 115 -12.63 8.69 -0.01
C PHE A 115 -12.44 9.51 1.26
N ASP A 116 -13.51 10.21 1.67
CA ASP A 116 -13.54 11.01 2.90
C ASP A 116 -13.89 10.09 4.09
N PRO A 117 -13.15 10.18 5.23
CA PRO A 117 -13.51 9.45 6.46
C PRO A 117 -14.93 9.70 6.97
N ALA A 118 -15.59 10.79 6.53
CA ALA A 118 -17.02 11.03 6.79
C ALA A 118 -17.96 10.09 6.00
N GLY A 119 -17.41 9.21 5.15
CA GLY A 119 -18.15 8.13 4.50
C GLY A 119 -18.65 8.43 3.09
N HIS A 120 -18.00 9.30 2.34
CA HIS A 120 -18.36 9.61 0.96
C HIS A 120 -17.13 9.75 0.05
N LEU A 121 -17.33 9.49 -1.23
CA LEU A 121 -16.33 9.79 -2.26
C LEU A 121 -16.27 11.31 -2.50
N TYR A 122 -15.06 11.83 -2.65
CA TYR A 122 -14.90 13.18 -3.19
C TYR A 122 -15.45 13.26 -4.63
N VAL A 123 -16.04 14.40 -4.97
CA VAL A 123 -16.36 14.67 -6.38
C VAL A 123 -15.08 14.65 -7.19
N ARG A 124 -15.13 14.08 -8.41
CA ARG A 124 -13.95 13.81 -9.23
C ARG A 124 -13.02 15.01 -9.40
N SER A 125 -13.59 16.21 -9.67
CA SER A 125 -12.77 17.43 -9.81
C SER A 125 -11.95 17.75 -8.56
N HIS A 126 -12.57 17.67 -7.38
CA HIS A 126 -11.87 17.90 -6.12
C HIS A 126 -10.83 16.82 -5.82
N ALA A 127 -11.15 15.55 -6.07
CA ALA A 127 -10.17 14.46 -5.95
C ALA A 127 -8.97 14.70 -6.89
N THR A 128 -9.22 15.15 -8.14
CA THR A 128 -8.16 15.48 -9.11
C THR A 128 -7.26 16.62 -8.62
N GLU A 129 -7.84 17.69 -8.03
CA GLU A 129 -7.07 18.79 -7.44
C GLU A 129 -6.17 18.32 -6.29
N ARG A 130 -6.66 17.38 -5.47
CA ARG A 130 -5.88 16.77 -4.37
C ARG A 130 -4.70 15.96 -4.90
N ILE A 131 -4.92 15.16 -5.96
CA ILE A 131 -3.83 14.41 -6.62
C ILE A 131 -2.84 15.36 -7.28
N ALA A 132 -3.29 16.45 -7.91
CA ALA A 132 -2.38 17.44 -8.52
C ALA A 132 -1.47 18.08 -7.47
N ALA A 133 -2.02 18.47 -6.31
CA ALA A 133 -1.23 19.04 -5.21
C ALA A 133 -0.22 18.02 -4.63
N ALA A 134 -0.63 16.77 -4.45
CA ALA A 134 0.25 15.68 -4.03
C ALA A 134 1.37 15.42 -5.06
N ALA A 135 1.05 15.45 -6.35
CA ALA A 135 2.02 15.27 -7.43
C ALA A 135 3.02 16.43 -7.51
N GLU A 136 2.61 17.67 -7.28
CA GLU A 136 3.50 18.83 -7.19
C GLU A 136 4.47 18.67 -6.01
N ALA A 137 3.97 18.30 -4.84
CA ALA A 137 4.80 18.02 -3.67
C ALA A 137 5.82 16.91 -3.95
N ALA A 138 5.40 15.80 -4.56
CA ALA A 138 6.28 14.70 -4.93
C ALA A 138 7.40 15.12 -5.90
N ARG A 139 7.06 15.92 -6.92
CA ARG A 139 8.05 16.43 -7.89
C ARG A 139 9.02 17.46 -7.31
N SER A 140 8.68 18.08 -6.20
CA SER A 140 9.55 19.04 -5.49
C SER A 140 10.64 18.36 -4.65
N LEU A 141 10.58 17.04 -4.48
CA LEU A 141 11.58 16.26 -3.76
C LEU A 141 12.86 16.09 -4.59
N PRO A 142 14.03 15.93 -3.94
CA PRO A 142 15.31 15.78 -4.65
C PRO A 142 15.55 14.38 -5.24
N PHE A 143 14.57 13.48 -5.14
CA PHE A 143 14.60 12.11 -5.65
C PHE A 143 13.23 11.73 -6.25
N PRO A 144 13.15 10.69 -7.11
CA PRO A 144 11.88 10.23 -7.64
C PRO A 144 10.98 9.70 -6.51
N PHE A 145 9.77 10.23 -6.40
CA PHE A 145 8.77 9.75 -5.45
C PHE A 145 7.55 9.21 -6.22
N MET A 146 7.21 7.94 -6.01
CA MET A 146 6.13 7.28 -6.75
C MET A 146 4.78 7.56 -6.09
N LEU A 147 4.03 8.53 -6.63
CA LEU A 147 2.67 8.85 -6.19
C LEU A 147 1.66 7.86 -6.77
N THR A 148 0.94 7.17 -5.90
CA THR A 148 -0.18 6.30 -6.26
C THR A 148 -1.50 7.01 -5.98
N ALA A 149 -2.34 7.18 -7.01
CA ALA A 149 -3.70 7.70 -6.84
C ALA A 149 -4.71 6.57 -6.81
N ARG A 150 -5.62 6.57 -5.80
CA ARG A 150 -6.62 5.53 -5.57
C ARG A 150 -8.03 6.03 -5.87
N ALA A 151 -8.75 5.27 -6.72
CA ALA A 151 -10.19 5.43 -6.96
C ALA A 151 -10.94 4.39 -6.11
N GLU A 152 -11.57 4.85 -5.04
CA GLU A 152 -12.17 3.99 -4.01
C GLU A 152 -13.62 3.55 -4.33
N ASN A 153 -14.23 4.05 -5.39
CA ASN A 153 -15.65 3.81 -5.68
C ASN A 153 -16.02 2.31 -5.68
N HIS A 154 -15.19 1.43 -6.27
CA HIS A 154 -15.46 -0.01 -6.31
C HIS A 154 -15.54 -0.63 -4.92
N ILE A 155 -14.52 -0.45 -4.09
CA ILE A 155 -14.46 -1.05 -2.74
C ILE A 155 -15.46 -0.42 -1.77
N ARG A 156 -15.93 0.81 -2.07
CA ARG A 156 -16.92 1.54 -1.26
C ARG A 156 -18.38 1.27 -1.71
N GLY A 157 -18.59 0.24 -2.52
CA GLY A 157 -19.94 -0.22 -2.90
C GLY A 157 -20.56 0.47 -4.11
N ASN A 158 -19.79 1.23 -4.87
CA ASN A 158 -20.16 1.77 -6.17
C ASN A 158 -19.30 1.17 -7.27
N PRO A 159 -19.60 -0.06 -7.75
CA PRO A 159 -18.78 -0.76 -8.73
C PRO A 159 -19.03 -0.28 -10.18
N ASP A 160 -19.14 1.02 -10.39
CA ASP A 160 -19.24 1.62 -11.72
C ASP A 160 -17.81 1.70 -12.34
N LEU A 161 -17.51 0.76 -13.23
CA LEU A 161 -16.24 0.69 -13.92
C LEU A 161 -15.97 1.91 -14.81
N GLY A 162 -17.00 2.51 -15.37
CA GLY A 162 -16.89 3.74 -16.16
C GLY A 162 -16.46 4.93 -15.30
N ASP A 163 -17.02 5.10 -14.10
CA ASP A 163 -16.59 6.14 -13.15
C ASP A 163 -15.17 5.84 -12.63
N THR A 164 -14.84 4.58 -12.34
CA THR A 164 -13.50 4.17 -11.94
C THR A 164 -12.45 4.59 -12.97
N ILE A 165 -12.66 4.24 -14.23
CA ILE A 165 -11.74 4.59 -15.33
C ILE A 165 -11.64 6.11 -15.49
N ALA A 166 -12.76 6.83 -15.48
CA ALA A 166 -12.76 8.27 -15.61
C ALA A 166 -12.03 9.00 -14.47
N ARG A 167 -12.09 8.46 -13.22
CA ARG A 167 -11.30 8.94 -12.09
C ARG A 167 -9.83 8.70 -12.30
N LEU A 168 -9.43 7.47 -12.63
CA LEU A 168 -8.04 7.11 -12.84
C LEU A 168 -7.40 7.92 -13.97
N GLN A 169 -8.10 8.15 -15.09
CA GLN A 169 -7.63 9.01 -16.17
C GLN A 169 -7.42 10.46 -15.70
N SER A 170 -8.35 11.01 -14.91
CA SER A 170 -8.19 12.34 -14.32
C SER A 170 -6.99 12.42 -13.37
N TYR A 171 -6.70 11.35 -12.62
CA TYR A 171 -5.54 11.28 -11.71
C TYR A 171 -4.22 11.12 -12.46
N GLU A 172 -4.23 10.38 -13.59
CA GLU A 172 -3.09 10.29 -14.50
C GLU A 172 -2.75 11.67 -15.06
N GLU A 173 -3.75 12.40 -15.56
CA GLU A 173 -3.59 13.78 -16.06
C GLU A 173 -3.10 14.74 -14.97
N ALA A 174 -3.54 14.55 -13.72
CA ALA A 174 -3.09 15.30 -12.55
C ALA A 174 -1.65 15.00 -12.13
N GLY A 175 -1.04 13.94 -12.68
CA GLY A 175 0.36 13.61 -12.48
C GLY A 175 0.65 12.47 -11.52
N ALA A 176 -0.31 11.60 -11.25
CA ALA A 176 -0.05 10.33 -10.56
C ALA A 176 0.92 9.45 -11.38
N ASP A 177 1.83 8.75 -10.68
CA ASP A 177 2.78 7.83 -11.29
C ASP A 177 2.23 6.42 -11.38
N VAL A 178 1.35 6.05 -10.45
CA VAL A 178 0.71 4.73 -10.36
C VAL A 178 -0.78 4.93 -10.10
N LEU A 179 -1.61 4.14 -10.75
CA LEU A 179 -3.06 4.18 -10.61
C LEU A 179 -3.55 2.95 -9.85
N TYR A 180 -4.56 3.11 -9.02
CA TYR A 180 -5.05 2.03 -8.19
C TYR A 180 -6.56 2.11 -8.00
N ALA A 181 -7.26 1.02 -8.33
CA ALA A 181 -8.67 0.83 -8.03
C ALA A 181 -8.83 -0.45 -7.20
N PRO A 182 -8.88 -0.35 -5.86
CA PRO A 182 -9.15 -1.53 -5.04
C PRO A 182 -10.58 -2.03 -5.27
N GLY A 183 -10.77 -3.37 -5.18
CA GLY A 183 -12.08 -3.98 -5.33
C GLY A 183 -12.39 -4.54 -6.71
N LEU A 184 -11.50 -4.39 -7.72
CA LEU A 184 -11.64 -5.11 -8.99
C LEU A 184 -11.57 -6.62 -8.72
N ALA A 185 -12.61 -7.36 -9.09
CA ALA A 185 -12.82 -8.74 -8.67
C ALA A 185 -12.58 -9.77 -9.77
N SER A 186 -12.37 -9.35 -11.02
CA SER A 186 -12.20 -10.22 -12.17
C SER A 186 -11.05 -9.78 -13.08
N VAL A 187 -10.52 -10.74 -13.83
CA VAL A 187 -9.49 -10.49 -14.86
C VAL A 187 -9.97 -9.48 -15.91
N ASP A 188 -11.26 -9.51 -16.26
CA ASP A 188 -11.81 -8.62 -17.27
C ASP A 188 -11.93 -7.17 -16.77
N GLU A 189 -12.30 -6.95 -15.51
CA GLU A 189 -12.31 -5.62 -14.90
C GLU A 189 -10.89 -5.05 -14.79
N ILE A 190 -9.92 -5.87 -14.35
CA ILE A 190 -8.50 -5.49 -14.28
C ILE A 190 -7.99 -5.08 -15.65
N ARG A 191 -8.25 -5.91 -16.67
CA ARG A 191 -7.83 -5.62 -18.04
C ARG A 191 -8.46 -4.34 -18.56
N ALA A 192 -9.76 -4.15 -18.36
CA ALA A 192 -10.45 -2.95 -18.80
C ALA A 192 -9.87 -1.66 -18.21
N VAL A 193 -9.46 -1.70 -16.93
CA VAL A 193 -8.77 -0.57 -16.28
C VAL A 193 -7.37 -0.39 -16.86
N CYS A 194 -6.57 -1.47 -16.95
CA CYS A 194 -5.20 -1.39 -17.47
C CYS A 194 -5.14 -0.90 -18.92
N ASP A 195 -6.10 -1.32 -19.77
CA ASP A 195 -6.17 -0.89 -21.17
C ASP A 195 -6.62 0.57 -21.35
N ALA A 196 -7.29 1.14 -20.33
CA ALA A 196 -7.85 2.49 -20.39
C ALA A 196 -6.88 3.59 -19.93
N VAL A 197 -5.73 3.22 -19.35
CA VAL A 197 -4.75 4.15 -18.78
C VAL A 197 -3.34 3.85 -19.30
N SER A 198 -2.41 4.82 -19.21
CA SER A 198 -1.04 4.62 -19.70
C SER A 198 -0.02 4.43 -18.58
N LYS A 199 -0.40 4.71 -17.35
CA LYS A 199 0.46 4.57 -16.17
C LYS A 199 0.41 3.17 -15.58
N PRO A 200 1.47 2.74 -14.87
CA PRO A 200 1.46 1.51 -14.08
C PRO A 200 0.20 1.40 -13.21
N THR A 201 -0.44 0.23 -13.23
CA THR A 201 -1.64 -0.03 -12.44
C THR A 201 -1.32 -0.97 -11.28
N ASN A 202 -1.69 -0.57 -10.06
CA ASN A 202 -1.69 -1.44 -8.90
C ASN A 202 -3.03 -2.16 -8.78
N VAL A 203 -2.99 -3.44 -8.47
CA VAL A 203 -4.17 -4.27 -8.17
C VAL A 203 -4.05 -4.81 -6.75
N LEU A 204 -5.13 -4.72 -5.99
CA LEU A 204 -5.26 -5.41 -4.71
C LEU A 204 -5.53 -6.89 -4.99
N ALA A 205 -4.63 -7.76 -4.54
CA ALA A 205 -4.77 -9.20 -4.70
C ALA A 205 -6.00 -9.71 -3.94
N LEU A 206 -6.82 -10.50 -4.61
CA LEU A 206 -7.93 -11.24 -4.03
C LEU A 206 -7.60 -12.74 -4.08
N SER A 207 -8.15 -13.50 -3.13
CA SER A 207 -7.85 -14.93 -2.97
C SER A 207 -8.33 -15.81 -4.14
N ASN A 208 -9.16 -15.27 -5.03
CA ASN A 208 -9.71 -15.97 -6.20
C ASN A 208 -8.86 -15.82 -7.48
N LEU A 209 -7.80 -14.98 -7.45
CA LEU A 209 -6.92 -14.75 -8.60
C LEU A 209 -5.46 -15.00 -8.22
N SER A 210 -4.72 -15.60 -9.14
CA SER A 210 -3.27 -15.75 -9.01
C SER A 210 -2.52 -14.49 -9.45
N VAL A 211 -1.28 -14.34 -8.99
CA VAL A 211 -0.37 -13.27 -9.45
C VAL A 211 -0.22 -13.28 -10.97
N ALA A 212 -0.14 -14.48 -11.59
CA ALA A 212 0.01 -14.63 -13.04
C ALA A 212 -1.21 -14.13 -13.81
N GLU A 213 -2.43 -14.38 -13.31
CA GLU A 213 -3.67 -13.90 -13.93
C GLU A 213 -3.78 -12.37 -13.82
N ILE A 214 -3.46 -11.80 -12.66
CA ILE A 214 -3.48 -10.35 -12.44
C ILE A 214 -2.44 -9.65 -13.33
N ALA A 215 -1.21 -10.16 -13.37
CA ALA A 215 -0.16 -9.63 -14.26
C ALA A 215 -0.51 -9.80 -15.74
N GLY A 216 -1.08 -10.95 -16.13
CA GLY A 216 -1.56 -11.21 -17.50
C GLY A 216 -2.74 -10.33 -17.92
N ALA A 217 -3.45 -9.71 -16.99
CA ALA A 217 -4.47 -8.70 -17.24
C ALA A 217 -3.90 -7.27 -17.43
N GLY A 218 -2.58 -7.08 -17.25
CA GLY A 218 -1.90 -5.80 -17.49
C GLY A 218 -1.45 -5.07 -16.23
N ALA A 219 -1.72 -5.61 -15.03
CA ALA A 219 -1.25 -5.00 -13.80
C ALA A 219 0.28 -5.03 -13.69
N THR A 220 0.88 -3.90 -13.32
CA THR A 220 2.33 -3.77 -13.13
C THR A 220 2.72 -4.00 -11.66
N ARG A 221 1.83 -3.68 -10.72
CA ARG A 221 2.04 -3.83 -9.29
C ARG A 221 0.87 -4.56 -8.64
N ILE A 222 1.16 -5.45 -7.71
CA ILE A 222 0.15 -6.25 -7.01
C ILE A 222 0.39 -6.11 -5.51
N SER A 223 -0.54 -5.49 -4.79
CA SER A 223 -0.50 -5.33 -3.34
C SER A 223 -1.40 -6.35 -2.65
N VAL A 224 -1.18 -6.63 -1.38
CA VAL A 224 -1.98 -7.58 -0.60
C VAL A 224 -2.81 -6.91 0.52
N GLY A 225 -2.67 -5.60 0.69
CA GLY A 225 -3.39 -4.83 1.72
C GLY A 225 -3.19 -5.41 3.13
N GLY A 226 -4.24 -5.43 3.91
CA GLY A 226 -4.22 -6.06 5.25
C GLY A 226 -4.15 -7.59 5.26
N GLY A 227 -4.15 -8.26 4.09
CA GLY A 227 -4.31 -9.72 4.00
C GLY A 227 -3.31 -10.52 4.83
N LEU A 228 -2.02 -10.15 4.81
CA LEU A 228 -0.99 -10.84 5.61
C LEU A 228 -1.16 -10.58 7.11
N THR A 229 -1.62 -9.39 7.50
CA THR A 229 -1.96 -9.10 8.91
C THR A 229 -3.06 -10.04 9.38
N TRP A 230 -4.13 -10.19 8.62
CA TRP A 230 -5.27 -11.02 9.00
C TRP A 230 -4.92 -12.50 9.04
N VAL A 231 -4.09 -13.01 8.13
CA VAL A 231 -3.56 -14.37 8.19
C VAL A 231 -2.78 -14.62 9.50
N ALA A 232 -1.92 -13.69 9.90
CA ALA A 232 -1.14 -13.82 11.13
C ALA A 232 -2.03 -13.76 12.38
N ILE A 233 -3.01 -12.85 12.42
CA ILE A 233 -3.95 -12.70 13.54
C ILE A 233 -4.89 -13.89 13.67
N ASP A 234 -5.40 -14.42 12.56
CA ASP A 234 -6.26 -15.58 12.56
C ASP A 234 -5.52 -16.82 13.07
N ALA A 235 -4.29 -17.05 12.60
CA ALA A 235 -3.44 -18.14 13.10
C ALA A 235 -3.20 -18.02 14.61
N MET A 236 -2.89 -16.83 15.11
CA MET A 236 -2.73 -16.57 16.54
C MET A 236 -4.03 -16.84 17.30
N ALA A 237 -5.17 -16.38 16.80
CA ALA A 237 -6.47 -16.56 17.47
C ALA A 237 -6.86 -18.04 17.57
N VAL A 238 -6.66 -18.82 16.50
CA VAL A 238 -6.90 -20.26 16.46
C VAL A 238 -6.03 -20.99 17.50
N ALA A 239 -4.72 -20.68 17.52
CA ALA A 239 -3.80 -21.27 18.49
C ALA A 239 -4.18 -20.92 19.95
N ALA A 240 -4.50 -19.65 20.22
CA ALA A 240 -4.90 -19.19 21.53
C ALA A 240 -6.22 -19.85 22.01
N ALA A 241 -7.17 -20.04 21.11
CA ALA A 241 -8.42 -20.73 21.41
C ALA A 241 -8.16 -22.22 21.79
N ALA A 242 -7.30 -22.93 21.05
CA ALA A 242 -6.94 -24.32 21.36
C ALA A 242 -6.25 -24.44 22.74
N ILE A 243 -5.39 -23.50 23.08
CA ILE A 243 -4.76 -23.45 24.43
C ILE A 243 -5.81 -23.22 25.51
N ARG A 244 -6.72 -22.26 25.35
CA ARG A 244 -7.74 -21.91 26.34
C ARG A 244 -8.74 -23.04 26.56
N ASP A 245 -9.21 -23.68 25.48
CA ASP A 245 -10.34 -24.62 25.53
C ASP A 245 -9.92 -26.07 25.78
N ALA A 246 -8.74 -26.47 25.30
CA ALA A 246 -8.25 -27.86 25.37
C ALA A 246 -6.88 -28.03 26.07
N GLY A 247 -6.19 -26.93 26.43
CA GLY A 247 -4.82 -26.98 26.92
C GLY A 247 -3.82 -27.49 25.88
N ASP A 248 -4.16 -27.38 24.58
CA ASP A 248 -3.32 -27.85 23.48
C ASP A 248 -2.26 -26.80 23.14
N LEU A 249 -0.99 -27.15 23.34
CA LEU A 249 0.19 -26.33 23.05
C LEU A 249 0.90 -26.71 21.74
N SER A 250 0.36 -27.69 21.00
CA SER A 250 1.03 -28.24 19.81
C SER A 250 1.31 -27.19 18.72
N SER A 251 0.44 -26.19 18.61
CA SER A 251 0.57 -25.06 17.65
C SER A 251 1.71 -24.07 17.98
N LEU A 252 2.31 -24.15 19.18
CA LEU A 252 3.44 -23.30 19.57
C LEU A 252 4.81 -23.83 19.10
N ALA A 253 4.84 -25.03 18.52
CA ALA A 253 6.05 -25.58 17.92
C ALA A 253 6.37 -24.81 16.64
N ALA A 254 7.23 -23.80 16.73
CA ALA A 254 7.80 -23.13 15.56
C ALA A 254 9.03 -23.90 15.08
N ASP A 255 9.02 -24.36 13.83
CA ASP A 255 10.13 -25.09 13.21
C ASP A 255 11.33 -24.20 12.90
N ASP A 256 11.20 -22.88 13.08
CA ASP A 256 12.20 -21.92 12.63
C ASP A 256 12.60 -20.92 13.71
N PRO A 257 13.89 -20.78 14.02
CA PRO A 257 14.32 -19.73 14.92
C PRO A 257 14.07 -18.36 14.31
N PHE A 258 13.26 -17.53 14.99
CA PHE A 258 12.98 -16.13 14.60
C PHE A 258 14.24 -15.31 14.38
N ASP A 259 15.35 -15.71 14.98
CA ASP A 259 16.67 -15.05 14.87
C ASP A 259 17.13 -14.90 13.41
N ARG A 260 16.78 -15.82 12.51
CA ARG A 260 17.13 -15.69 11.08
C ARG A 260 16.45 -14.51 10.39
N TRP A 261 15.23 -14.15 10.84
CA TRP A 261 14.48 -13.00 10.30
C TRP A 261 14.96 -11.67 10.87
N LEU A 262 15.60 -11.71 12.04
CA LEU A 262 16.17 -10.57 12.73
C LEU A 262 17.67 -10.43 12.52
N ALA A 263 18.33 -11.46 12.01
CA ALA A 263 19.72 -11.37 11.55
C ALA A 263 19.82 -10.31 10.46
N ASP A 264 20.92 -9.56 10.47
CA ASP A 264 21.18 -8.42 9.60
C ASP A 264 20.84 -8.74 8.13
N PRO A 265 19.90 -8.01 7.50
CA PRO A 265 19.51 -8.20 6.11
C PRO A 265 20.56 -7.58 5.18
N ARG A 266 21.80 -8.04 5.24
CA ARG A 266 22.82 -7.67 4.26
C ARG A 266 22.77 -8.55 3.05
#